data_046156a76a616665ef424f36eef5079a
#
_entry.id   046156a76a616665ef424f36eef5079a
#
_cell.length_a   1.000
_cell.length_b   1.000
_cell.length_c   1.000
_cell.angle_alpha   90.00
_cell.angle_beta   90.00
_cell.angle_gamma   90.00
#
_symmetry.space_group_name_H-M   'P 1'
#
loop_
_entity.id
_entity.type
_entity.pdbx_description
1 polymer ?
#
loop_
_entity_poly.entity_id
_entity_poly.type
_entity_poly.pdbx_seq_one_letter_code
_entity_poly.pdbx_strand_id
1 'polypeptide(L)'
;MKKLTSLLVAAVVAVGAAQLCLYTVGEREYALVFALGELRDVKSEPGLYVKLPAPLQNIVYLDKRILTLDAPNADLVQTSEKKNLLIDSFVRWRISDPRKYWVSFIGNERAAEDRVAALLRDVLNQTVNRRTVNEITSREREKAMNEIQKGLQARVQDIGID
;
A
#
# COMPACT_ATOMS: atom_id res chain seq x y z
N MET A 1 -38.45 -3.88 -42.45
CA MET A 1 -38.32 -4.53 -41.13
C MET A 1 -36.89 -5.05 -40.87
N LYS A 2 -36.26 -5.83 -41.76
CA LYS A 2 -34.89 -6.36 -41.56
C LYS A 2 -33.79 -5.30 -41.30
N LYS A 3 -33.87 -4.13 -41.94
CA LYS A 3 -32.90 -3.02 -41.73
C LYS A 3 -33.04 -2.38 -40.34
N LEU A 4 -34.26 -2.27 -39.83
CA LEU A 4 -34.51 -1.72 -38.50
C LEU A 4 -34.06 -2.65 -37.38
N THR A 5 -34.27 -3.95 -37.52
CA THR A 5 -33.80 -4.97 -36.59
C THR A 5 -32.26 -5.07 -36.57
N SER A 6 -31.61 -4.97 -37.74
CA SER A 6 -30.16 -4.94 -37.86
C SER A 6 -29.56 -3.69 -37.18
N LEU A 7 -30.19 -2.53 -37.31
CA LEU A 7 -29.74 -1.31 -36.67
C LEU A 7 -29.91 -1.35 -35.15
N LEU A 8 -31.00 -1.97 -34.68
CA LEU A 8 -31.24 -2.17 -33.24
C LEU A 8 -30.25 -3.13 -32.62
N VAL A 9 -29.92 -4.24 -33.29
CA VAL A 9 -28.89 -5.18 -32.85
C VAL A 9 -27.52 -4.50 -32.82
N ALA A 10 -27.15 -3.73 -33.85
CA ALA A 10 -25.90 -3.00 -33.88
C ALA A 10 -25.78 -1.98 -32.72
N ALA A 11 -26.87 -1.27 -32.39
CA ALA A 11 -26.93 -0.34 -31.28
C ALA A 11 -26.72 -1.05 -29.91
N VAL A 12 -27.39 -2.18 -29.73
CA VAL A 12 -27.21 -3.00 -28.48
C VAL A 12 -25.78 -3.50 -28.34
N VAL A 13 -25.19 -3.98 -29.43
CA VAL A 13 -23.76 -4.44 -29.40
C VAL A 13 -22.82 -3.26 -29.13
N ALA A 14 -23.06 -2.11 -29.70
CA ALA A 14 -22.26 -0.91 -29.46
C ALA A 14 -22.35 -0.42 -28.02
N VAL A 15 -23.54 -0.42 -27.42
CA VAL A 15 -23.74 -0.07 -26.01
C VAL A 15 -23.08 -1.11 -25.10
N GLY A 16 -23.20 -2.41 -25.39
CA GLY A 16 -22.53 -3.47 -24.62
C GLY A 16 -20.99 -3.36 -24.68
N ALA A 17 -20.44 -3.06 -25.87
CA ALA A 17 -19.01 -2.84 -26.03
C ALA A 17 -18.54 -1.57 -25.29
N ALA A 18 -19.31 -0.50 -25.28
CA ALA A 18 -19.01 0.73 -24.56
C ALA A 18 -18.95 0.49 -23.03
N GLN A 19 -19.86 -0.32 -22.49
CA GLN A 19 -19.85 -0.66 -21.07
C GLN A 19 -18.62 -1.49 -20.64
N LEU A 20 -18.11 -2.34 -21.51
CA LEU A 20 -16.90 -3.12 -21.26
C LEU A 20 -15.61 -2.26 -21.30
N CYS A 21 -15.69 -1.10 -21.95
CA CYS A 21 -14.55 -0.19 -22.09
C CYS A 21 -14.50 0.90 -21.00
N LEU A 22 -15.54 1.06 -20.19
CA LEU A 22 -15.58 2.09 -19.15
C LEU A 22 -15.26 1.50 -17.78
N TYR A 23 -14.50 2.26 -16.97
CA TYR A 23 -14.28 1.94 -15.57
C TYR A 23 -14.23 3.21 -14.73
N THR A 24 -14.58 3.09 -13.47
CA THR A 24 -14.58 4.18 -12.50
C THR A 24 -13.48 3.99 -11.49
N VAL A 25 -12.83 5.08 -11.11
CA VAL A 25 -11.85 5.12 -10.02
C VAL A 25 -12.48 5.88 -8.87
N GLY A 26 -12.54 5.27 -7.70
CA GLY A 26 -13.03 5.89 -6.47
C GLY A 26 -12.00 6.83 -5.85
N GLU A 27 -12.45 7.73 -4.95
CA GLU A 27 -11.55 8.65 -4.22
C GLU A 27 -10.55 7.94 -3.31
N ARG A 28 -10.87 6.71 -2.90
CA ARG A 28 -10.10 5.93 -1.94
C ARG A 28 -9.28 4.81 -2.57
N GLU A 29 -9.14 4.84 -3.89
CA GLU A 29 -8.52 3.75 -4.64
C GLU A 29 -7.52 4.31 -5.66
N TYR A 30 -6.47 3.54 -5.88
CA TYR A 30 -5.63 3.68 -7.06
C TYR A 30 -6.05 2.63 -8.07
N ALA A 31 -6.17 2.99 -9.34
CA ALA A 31 -6.39 2.03 -10.41
C ALA A 31 -5.09 1.82 -11.21
N LEU A 32 -4.55 0.61 -11.12
CA LEU A 32 -3.41 0.15 -11.89
C LEU A 32 -3.91 -0.47 -13.19
N VAL A 33 -3.54 0.11 -14.31
CA VAL A 33 -3.93 -0.34 -15.64
C VAL A 33 -2.83 -1.24 -16.21
N PHE A 34 -3.15 -2.51 -16.39
CA PHE A 34 -2.27 -3.50 -16.99
C PHE A 34 -2.64 -3.70 -18.46
N ALA A 35 -1.65 -3.68 -19.33
CA ALA A 35 -1.79 -4.07 -20.72
C ALA A 35 -0.87 -5.26 -21.01
N LEU A 36 -1.46 -6.39 -21.44
CA LEU A 36 -0.73 -7.63 -21.74
C LEU A 36 0.16 -8.13 -20.59
N GLY A 37 -0.24 -7.86 -19.34
CA GLY A 37 0.51 -8.25 -18.14
C GLY A 37 1.52 -7.22 -17.63
N GLU A 38 1.77 -6.14 -18.38
CA GLU A 38 2.66 -5.05 -17.95
C GLU A 38 1.88 -3.87 -17.36
N LEU A 39 2.40 -3.29 -16.29
CA LEU A 39 1.84 -2.07 -15.69
C LEU A 39 2.11 -0.87 -16.60
N ARG A 40 1.08 -0.40 -17.29
CA ARG A 40 1.15 0.73 -18.25
C ARG A 40 0.91 2.07 -17.57
N ASP A 41 -0.12 2.14 -16.75
CA ASP A 41 -0.57 3.41 -16.20
C ASP A 41 -1.10 3.23 -14.77
N VAL A 42 -1.06 4.32 -13.99
CA VAL A 42 -1.60 4.38 -12.64
C VAL A 42 -2.48 5.61 -12.54
N LYS A 43 -3.76 5.42 -12.26
CA LYS A 43 -4.73 6.49 -12.04
C LYS A 43 -4.93 6.69 -10.55
N SER A 44 -4.61 7.88 -10.07
CA SER A 44 -4.78 8.30 -8.67
C SER A 44 -5.94 9.26 -8.47
N GLU A 45 -6.46 9.85 -9.55
CA GLU A 45 -7.59 10.78 -9.50
C GLU A 45 -8.91 10.05 -9.68
N PRO A 46 -9.93 10.40 -8.88
CA PRO A 46 -11.25 9.82 -9.04
C PRO A 46 -11.89 10.30 -10.36
N GLY A 47 -12.56 9.39 -11.03
CA GLY A 47 -13.21 9.72 -12.29
C GLY A 47 -13.62 8.51 -13.13
N LEU A 48 -14.19 8.83 -14.29
CA LEU A 48 -14.56 7.84 -15.30
C LEU A 48 -13.44 7.77 -16.35
N TYR A 49 -12.95 6.58 -16.60
CA TYR A 49 -11.88 6.33 -17.55
C TYR A 49 -12.25 5.27 -18.57
N VAL A 50 -11.53 5.28 -19.68
CA VAL A 50 -11.72 4.33 -20.76
C VAL A 50 -10.57 3.33 -20.77
N LYS A 51 -10.89 2.07 -20.93
CA LYS A 51 -9.92 0.98 -21.11
C LYS A 51 -10.25 0.17 -22.37
N LEU A 52 -9.27 -0.57 -22.85
CA LEU A 52 -9.54 -1.61 -23.85
C LEU A 52 -10.22 -2.83 -23.18
N PRO A 53 -11.12 -3.52 -23.92
CA PRO A 53 -11.79 -4.69 -23.37
C PRO A 53 -10.79 -5.79 -23.01
N ALA A 54 -11.14 -6.56 -21.96
CA ALA A 54 -10.37 -7.75 -21.62
C ALA A 54 -10.33 -8.73 -22.82
N PRO A 55 -9.19 -9.41 -23.09
CA PRO A 55 -8.00 -9.57 -22.22
C PRO A 55 -6.88 -8.55 -22.45
N LEU A 56 -7.10 -7.53 -23.30
CA LEU A 56 -6.03 -6.60 -23.66
C LEU A 56 -5.61 -5.70 -22.51
N GLN A 57 -6.58 -5.22 -21.71
CA GLN A 57 -6.31 -4.44 -20.51
C GLN A 57 -7.08 -4.96 -19.30
N ASN A 58 -6.38 -5.10 -18.20
CA ASN A 58 -6.93 -5.43 -16.89
C ASN A 58 -6.67 -4.29 -15.91
N ILE A 59 -7.57 -4.13 -14.93
CA ILE A 59 -7.42 -3.11 -13.89
C ILE A 59 -7.36 -3.81 -12.54
N VAL A 60 -6.41 -3.38 -11.72
CA VAL A 60 -6.30 -3.77 -10.33
C VAL A 60 -6.44 -2.52 -9.47
N TYR A 61 -7.28 -2.60 -8.45
CA TYR A 61 -7.49 -1.52 -7.50
C TYR A 61 -6.64 -1.75 -6.26
N LEU A 62 -5.98 -0.69 -5.78
CA LEU A 62 -5.28 -0.68 -4.50
C LEU A 62 -5.91 0.35 -3.59
N ASP A 63 -6.03 0.04 -2.30
CA ASP A 63 -6.60 0.94 -1.30
C ASP A 63 -5.64 2.12 -1.04
N LYS A 64 -6.19 3.33 -1.01
CA LYS A 64 -5.48 4.59 -0.73
C LYS A 64 -5.56 5.00 0.74
N ARG A 65 -6.38 4.31 1.52
CA ARG A 65 -6.60 4.62 2.93
C ARG A 65 -5.37 4.32 3.76
N ILE A 66 -5.35 4.93 4.94
CA ILE A 66 -4.36 4.62 5.96
C ILE A 66 -4.75 3.29 6.60
N LEU A 67 -3.83 2.35 6.55
CA LEU A 67 -3.92 1.05 7.19
C LEU A 67 -3.20 1.10 8.54
N THR A 68 -3.67 0.32 9.49
CA THR A 68 -3.05 0.22 10.82
C THR A 68 -2.51 -1.19 10.99
N LEU A 69 -1.22 -1.27 11.26
CA LEU A 69 -0.55 -2.50 11.68
C LEU A 69 -0.42 -2.47 13.20
N ASP A 70 -1.19 -3.29 13.88
CA ASP A 70 -1.01 -3.57 15.29
C ASP A 70 -0.05 -4.75 15.43
N ALA A 71 1.05 -4.57 16.15
CA ALA A 71 1.91 -5.68 16.51
C ALA A 71 1.30 -6.37 17.74
N PRO A 72 0.55 -7.49 17.57
CA PRO A 72 -0.22 -8.09 18.64
C PRO A 72 0.64 -8.73 19.74
N ASN A 73 1.92 -8.90 19.46
CA ASN A 73 2.89 -9.39 20.42
C ASN A 73 3.88 -8.27 20.70
N ALA A 74 3.87 -7.78 21.94
CA ALA A 74 4.88 -6.84 22.41
C ALA A 74 6.28 -7.42 22.13
N ASP A 75 7.07 -6.68 21.35
CA ASP A 75 8.43 -7.11 21.04
C ASP A 75 9.33 -7.00 22.27
N LEU A 76 9.97 -8.12 22.60
CA LEU A 76 10.95 -8.16 23.68
C LEU A 76 12.28 -7.65 23.13
N VAL A 77 12.64 -6.43 23.50
CA VAL A 77 13.86 -5.77 23.02
C VAL A 77 14.84 -5.57 24.16
N GLN A 78 16.10 -5.88 23.91
CA GLN A 78 17.16 -5.72 24.90
C GLN A 78 17.80 -4.34 24.78
N THR A 79 17.97 -3.66 25.93
CA THR A 79 18.67 -2.37 26.02
C THR A 79 20.19 -2.53 26.13
N SER A 80 20.92 -1.41 26.05
CA SER A 80 22.39 -1.37 26.24
C SER A 80 22.82 -1.92 27.61
N GLU A 81 21.95 -1.83 28.61
CA GLU A 81 22.18 -2.37 29.97
C GLU A 81 21.85 -3.86 30.11
N LYS A 82 21.55 -4.57 29.00
CA LYS A 82 21.11 -5.97 28.97
C LYS A 82 19.78 -6.22 29.72
N LYS A 83 18.96 -5.19 29.87
CA LYS A 83 17.60 -5.31 30.41
C LYS A 83 16.62 -5.51 29.26
N ASN A 84 15.67 -6.43 29.43
CA ASN A 84 14.62 -6.68 28.47
C ASN A 84 13.47 -5.72 28.70
N LEU A 85 13.05 -5.04 27.65
CA LEU A 85 11.86 -4.20 27.63
C LEU A 85 10.80 -4.84 26.74
N LEU A 86 9.57 -4.79 27.21
CA LEU A 86 8.39 -5.17 26.45
C LEU A 86 7.85 -3.88 25.81
N ILE A 87 7.86 -3.79 24.49
CA ILE A 87 7.46 -2.58 23.76
C ILE A 87 6.24 -2.91 22.89
N ASP A 88 5.12 -2.26 23.22
CA ASP A 88 3.95 -2.27 22.37
C ASP A 88 4.08 -1.16 21.33
N SER A 89 3.91 -1.53 20.08
CA SER A 89 4.01 -0.60 18.97
C SER A 89 2.89 -0.81 17.95
N PHE A 90 2.43 0.28 17.37
CA PHE A 90 1.53 0.28 16.22
C PHE A 90 2.08 1.21 15.15
N VAL A 91 1.85 0.87 13.90
CA VAL A 91 2.25 1.70 12.76
C VAL A 91 1.03 1.99 11.91
N ARG A 92 0.89 3.25 11.52
CA ARG A 92 -0.05 3.64 10.47
C ARG A 92 0.72 3.87 9.20
N TRP A 93 0.31 3.22 8.15
CA TRP A 93 0.97 3.29 6.87
C TRP A 93 -0.05 3.43 5.74
N ARG A 94 0.40 3.94 4.61
CA ARG A 94 -0.40 4.05 3.39
C ARG A 94 0.46 3.82 2.16
N ILE A 95 -0.17 3.48 1.05
CA ILE A 95 0.49 3.37 -0.24
C ILE A 95 0.71 4.78 -0.77
N SER A 96 1.98 5.21 -0.91
CA SER A 96 2.37 6.50 -1.47
C SER A 96 2.72 6.39 -2.95
N ASP A 97 3.41 5.32 -3.35
CA ASP A 97 3.74 5.00 -4.74
C ASP A 97 3.17 3.63 -5.13
N PRO A 98 2.00 3.60 -5.80
CA PRO A 98 1.35 2.35 -6.19
C PRO A 98 2.19 1.49 -7.15
N ARG A 99 3.07 2.11 -7.96
CA ARG A 99 3.94 1.39 -8.88
C ARG A 99 5.02 0.61 -8.15
N LYS A 100 5.73 1.26 -7.22
CA LYS A 100 6.73 0.59 -6.38
C LYS A 100 6.11 -0.47 -5.49
N TYR A 101 4.96 -0.16 -4.90
CA TYR A 101 4.21 -1.10 -4.08
C TYR A 101 3.82 -2.36 -4.87
N TRP A 102 3.31 -2.20 -6.09
CA TRP A 102 2.96 -3.33 -6.93
C TRP A 102 4.16 -4.21 -7.27
N VAL A 103 5.29 -3.60 -7.63
CA VAL A 103 6.53 -4.33 -7.95
C VAL A 103 7.04 -5.12 -6.73
N SER A 104 6.89 -4.55 -5.53
CA SER A 104 7.40 -5.16 -4.29
C SER A 104 6.49 -6.27 -3.77
N PHE A 105 5.16 -6.13 -3.89
CA PHE A 105 4.19 -7.00 -3.19
C PHE A 105 3.14 -7.61 -4.10
N ILE A 106 3.07 -7.24 -5.37
CA ILE A 106 2.07 -7.71 -6.36
C ILE A 106 0.62 -7.53 -5.82
N GLY A 107 0.40 -6.43 -5.06
CA GLY A 107 -0.90 -6.16 -4.42
C GLY A 107 -1.23 -7.00 -3.19
N ASN A 108 -0.29 -7.79 -2.67
CA ASN A 108 -0.51 -8.58 -1.46
C ASN A 108 -0.30 -7.73 -0.21
N GLU A 109 -1.39 -7.31 0.42
CA GLU A 109 -1.39 -6.47 1.61
C GLU A 109 -0.73 -7.15 2.81
N ARG A 110 -0.98 -8.45 3.02
CA ARG A 110 -0.33 -9.21 4.11
C ARG A 110 1.18 -9.25 3.98
N ALA A 111 1.68 -9.44 2.76
CA ALA A 111 3.12 -9.43 2.53
C ALA A 111 3.74 -8.04 2.80
N ALA A 112 3.00 -6.96 2.51
CA ALA A 112 3.39 -5.61 2.85
C ALA A 112 3.40 -5.38 4.37
N GLU A 113 2.35 -5.82 5.08
CA GLU A 113 2.27 -5.75 6.55
C GLU A 113 3.42 -6.51 7.21
N ASP A 114 3.68 -7.74 6.81
CA ASP A 114 4.78 -8.56 7.34
C ASP A 114 6.13 -7.86 7.11
N ARG A 115 6.30 -7.23 5.96
CA ARG A 115 7.53 -6.49 5.64
C ARG A 115 7.67 -5.24 6.49
N VAL A 116 6.60 -4.45 6.66
CA VAL A 116 6.60 -3.26 7.53
C VAL A 116 6.86 -3.66 8.98
N ALA A 117 6.24 -4.74 9.48
CA ALA A 117 6.48 -5.27 10.82
C ALA A 117 7.96 -5.67 11.03
N ALA A 118 8.55 -6.36 10.05
CA ALA A 118 9.95 -6.74 10.11
C ALA A 118 10.89 -5.52 10.13
N LEU A 119 10.62 -4.52 9.29
CA LEU A 119 11.39 -3.27 9.26
C LEU A 119 11.25 -2.46 10.56
N LEU A 120 10.03 -2.41 11.11
CA LEU A 120 9.78 -1.76 12.41
C LEU A 120 10.60 -2.42 13.51
N ARG A 121 10.52 -3.76 13.62
CA ARG A 121 11.27 -4.54 14.63
C ARG A 121 12.77 -4.30 14.50
N ASP A 122 13.29 -4.24 13.29
CA ASP A 122 14.71 -4.01 13.01
C ASP A 122 15.14 -2.61 13.48
N VAL A 123 14.35 -1.58 13.16
CA VAL A 123 14.63 -0.20 13.59
C VAL A 123 14.47 -0.03 15.09
N LEU A 124 13.45 -0.65 15.69
CA LEU A 124 13.27 -0.68 17.14
C LEU A 124 14.48 -1.28 17.84
N ASN A 125 14.92 -2.48 17.42
CA ASN A 125 16.09 -3.14 17.99
C ASN A 125 17.35 -2.27 17.86
N GLN A 126 17.59 -1.67 16.68
CA GLN A 126 18.76 -0.82 16.46
C GLN A 126 18.75 0.43 17.36
N THR A 127 17.59 1.02 17.58
CA THR A 127 17.46 2.26 18.37
C THR A 127 17.52 1.95 19.87
N VAL A 128 16.86 0.89 20.33
CA VAL A 128 16.76 0.52 21.75
C VAL A 128 18.07 -0.09 22.27
N ASN A 129 18.74 -0.94 21.48
CA ASN A 129 20.01 -1.56 21.88
C ASN A 129 21.14 -0.56 22.18
N ARG A 130 21.03 0.66 21.68
CA ARG A 130 22.02 1.74 21.91
C ARG A 130 21.70 2.62 23.10
N ARG A 131 20.54 2.43 23.73
CA ARG A 131 19.99 3.29 24.77
C ARG A 131 19.77 2.56 26.07
N THR A 132 19.80 3.33 27.16
CA THR A 132 19.43 2.83 28.50
C THR A 132 17.91 2.85 28.68
N VAL A 133 17.43 2.07 29.65
CA VAL A 133 15.99 2.08 30.02
C VAL A 133 15.51 3.48 30.35
N ASN A 134 16.33 4.24 31.07
CA ASN A 134 15.99 5.59 31.53
C ASN A 134 15.83 6.57 30.34
N GLU A 135 16.66 6.48 29.32
CA GLU A 135 16.56 7.29 28.11
C GLU A 135 15.28 7.00 27.29
N ILE A 136 14.85 5.73 27.27
CA ILE A 136 13.64 5.32 26.56
C ILE A 136 12.36 5.71 27.30
N THR A 137 12.37 5.72 28.64
CA THR A 137 11.19 5.98 29.47
C THR A 137 11.04 7.43 29.91
N SER A 138 12.10 8.24 29.82
CA SER A 138 12.16 9.62 30.30
C SER A 138 12.01 10.67 29.17
N ARG A 139 12.58 11.86 29.41
CA ARG A 139 12.52 13.03 28.49
C ARG A 139 13.11 12.77 27.09
N GLU A 140 13.91 11.73 26.89
CA GLU A 140 14.49 11.39 25.58
C GLU A 140 13.63 10.45 24.75
N ARG A 141 12.48 10.03 25.28
CA ARG A 141 11.51 9.19 24.54
C ARG A 141 11.13 9.80 23.18
N GLU A 142 10.88 11.09 23.12
CA GLU A 142 10.52 11.77 21.87
C GLU A 142 11.64 11.70 20.83
N LYS A 143 12.90 11.82 21.27
CA LYS A 143 14.05 11.70 20.36
C LYS A 143 14.14 10.27 19.81
N ALA A 144 13.94 9.27 20.67
CA ALA A 144 13.95 7.87 20.27
C ALA A 144 12.83 7.58 19.27
N MET A 145 11.61 8.08 19.52
CA MET A 145 10.47 7.90 18.63
C MET A 145 10.69 8.58 17.27
N ASN A 146 11.22 9.80 17.26
CA ASN A 146 11.55 10.52 16.03
C ASN A 146 12.63 9.80 15.20
N GLU A 147 13.61 9.19 15.85
CA GLU A 147 14.66 8.41 15.18
C GLU A 147 14.09 7.11 14.58
N ILE A 148 13.23 6.41 15.33
CA ILE A 148 12.51 5.22 14.85
C ILE A 148 11.65 5.58 13.65
N GLN A 149 10.85 6.65 13.74
CA GLN A 149 10.00 7.11 12.65
C GLN A 149 10.81 7.42 11.39
N LYS A 150 11.87 8.23 11.51
CA LYS A 150 12.73 8.58 10.37
C LYS A 150 13.43 7.34 9.78
N GLY A 151 13.92 6.46 10.65
CA GLY A 151 14.59 5.23 10.23
C GLY A 151 13.65 4.27 9.50
N LEU A 152 12.40 4.17 9.94
CA LEU A 152 11.36 3.38 9.28
C LEU A 152 10.97 4.03 7.95
N GLN A 153 10.67 5.33 7.95
CA GLN A 153 10.25 6.08 6.77
C GLN A 153 11.26 5.98 5.63
N ALA A 154 12.56 6.12 5.92
CA ALA A 154 13.60 5.97 4.91
C ALA A 154 13.61 4.59 4.24
N ARG A 155 13.26 3.52 4.99
CA ARG A 155 13.27 2.15 4.49
C ARG A 155 11.99 1.76 3.74
N VAL A 156 10.84 2.33 4.14
CA VAL A 156 9.54 2.01 3.50
C VAL A 156 9.30 2.79 2.22
N GLN A 157 9.95 3.94 2.02
CA GLN A 157 9.86 4.73 0.79
C GLN A 157 10.35 3.95 -0.45
N ASP A 158 11.34 3.07 -0.28
CA ASP A 158 11.86 2.25 -1.38
C ASP A 158 10.83 1.25 -1.91
N ILE A 159 9.90 0.84 -1.06
CA ILE A 159 8.83 -0.12 -1.38
C ILE A 159 7.47 0.56 -1.67
N GLY A 160 7.46 1.90 -1.75
CA GLY A 160 6.27 2.69 -2.12
C GLY A 160 5.26 2.88 -0.99
N ILE A 161 5.70 2.81 0.26
CA ILE A 161 4.88 2.99 1.48
C ILE A 161 5.35 4.26 2.20
N ASP A 162 4.40 4.93 2.90
CA ASP A 162 4.65 6.10 3.75
C ASP A 162 3.88 5.97 5.06
#